data_4e50b94a45dd5dfc45f38ee29e2d7fe5
#
_entry.id   4e50b94a45dd5dfc45f38ee29e2d7fe5
#
_cell.length_a   1.000
_cell.length_b   1.000
_cell.length_c   1.000
_cell.angle_alpha   90.00
_cell.angle_beta   90.00
_cell.angle_gamma   90.00
#
_symmetry.space_group_name_H-M   'P 1'
#
loop_
_entity.id
_entity.type
_entity.pdbx_description
1 polymer ?
#
loop_
_entity_poly.entity_id
_entity_poly.type
_entity_poly.pdbx_seq_one_letter_code
_entity_poly.pdbx_strand_id
1 'polypeptide(L)'
;MKLLNSSNIVEEVRRLSGLTQSELALRAGTSQAAVARYESGVSNPSTATLQRLTRAAGFEVRVQLVPVKASNLRSKRATKLRRQRGEINNLLFSVGASNPRIFGSVARGEDTESSDIDLLVDFDVAQGLLPIIELNSKLSKLLGERVEVSPIDVLKPSVLESALSEAVPL
;
A
#
# COMPACT_ATOMS: atom_id res chain seq x y z
N MET A 1 4.56 4.37 13.55
CA MET A 1 5.55 4.38 12.43
C MET A 1 4.79 4.74 11.18
N LYS A 2 5.09 5.85 10.52
CA LYS A 2 4.40 6.24 9.28
C LYS A 2 4.91 5.34 8.15
N LEU A 3 4.02 4.63 7.48
CA LEU A 3 4.40 3.90 6.26
C LEU A 3 4.70 4.94 5.18
N LEU A 4 5.95 4.95 4.73
CA LEU A 4 6.42 5.88 3.71
C LEU A 4 6.43 5.12 2.37
N ASN A 5 5.66 5.60 1.39
CA ASN A 5 5.89 5.22 0.01
C ASN A 5 7.17 5.91 -0.51
N SER A 6 7.68 5.49 -1.66
CA SER A 6 8.95 6.01 -2.18
C SER A 6 8.91 7.51 -2.50
N SER A 7 7.76 8.06 -2.89
CA SER A 7 7.56 9.49 -3.14
C SER A 7 7.62 10.29 -1.85
N ASN A 8 6.91 9.86 -0.82
CA ASN A 8 6.93 10.50 0.50
C ASN A 8 8.31 10.43 1.16
N ILE A 9 9.10 9.38 0.91
CA ILE A 9 10.47 9.29 1.43
C ILE A 9 11.36 10.37 0.82
N VAL A 10 11.31 10.59 -0.50
CA VAL A 10 12.16 11.59 -1.16
C VAL A 10 11.85 12.99 -0.64
N GLU A 11 10.57 13.36 -0.61
CA GLU A 11 10.14 14.64 -0.07
C GLU A 11 10.53 14.84 1.39
N GLU A 12 10.28 13.83 2.24
CA GLU A 12 10.54 13.90 3.67
C GLU A 12 12.03 14.07 3.99
N VAL A 13 12.92 13.28 3.36
CA VAL A 13 14.36 13.43 3.61
C VAL A 13 14.89 14.76 3.10
N ARG A 14 14.39 15.28 1.97
CA ARG A 14 14.75 16.59 1.47
C ARG A 14 14.31 17.68 2.45
N ARG A 15 13.07 17.64 2.93
CA ARG A 15 12.52 18.60 3.89
C ARG A 15 13.30 18.57 5.21
N LEU A 16 13.61 17.39 5.73
CA LEU A 16 14.41 17.23 6.96
C LEU A 16 15.84 17.76 6.82
N SER A 17 16.41 17.70 5.60
CA SER A 17 17.74 18.24 5.31
C SER A 17 17.74 19.74 5.03
N GLY A 18 16.58 20.39 4.94
CA GLY A 18 16.47 21.79 4.54
C GLY A 18 16.87 22.08 3.09
N LEU A 19 16.91 21.05 2.23
CA LEU A 19 17.34 21.17 0.84
C LEU A 19 16.16 21.56 -0.06
N THR A 20 16.46 22.36 -1.10
CA THR A 20 15.57 22.53 -2.25
C THR A 20 15.62 21.30 -3.16
N GLN A 21 14.63 21.14 -4.04
CA GLN A 21 14.67 20.07 -5.07
C GLN A 21 15.91 20.14 -5.96
N SER A 22 16.34 21.36 -6.29
CA SER A 22 17.54 21.62 -7.10
C SER A 22 18.82 21.21 -6.39
N GLU A 23 18.95 21.52 -5.10
CA GLU A 23 20.13 21.14 -4.30
C GLU A 23 20.19 19.63 -4.08
N LEU A 24 19.05 18.98 -3.81
CA LEU A 24 19.01 17.52 -3.70
C LEU A 24 19.39 16.87 -5.03
N ALA A 25 18.86 17.38 -6.14
CA ALA A 25 19.17 16.89 -7.47
C ALA A 25 20.67 17.00 -7.80
N LEU A 26 21.29 18.16 -7.52
CA LEU A 26 22.72 18.39 -7.70
C LEU A 26 23.56 17.39 -6.89
N ARG A 27 23.26 17.24 -5.60
CA ARG A 27 23.97 16.31 -4.71
C ARG A 27 23.81 14.85 -5.11
N ALA A 28 22.63 14.50 -5.62
CA ALA A 28 22.30 13.13 -6.05
C ALA A 28 22.71 12.82 -7.51
N GLY A 29 23.29 13.75 -8.25
CA GLY A 29 23.66 13.56 -9.66
C GLY A 29 22.45 13.27 -10.56
N THR A 30 21.37 14.05 -10.39
CA THR A 30 20.13 13.94 -11.17
C THR A 30 19.57 15.33 -11.52
N SER A 31 18.43 15.39 -12.20
CA SER A 31 17.77 16.66 -12.52
C SER A 31 16.70 17.03 -11.47
N GLN A 32 16.47 18.34 -11.28
CA GLN A 32 15.40 18.86 -10.44
C GLN A 32 14.03 18.32 -10.91
N ALA A 33 13.80 18.23 -12.23
CA ALA A 33 12.58 17.68 -12.79
C ALA A 33 12.35 16.20 -12.42
N ALA A 34 13.43 15.40 -12.29
CA ALA A 34 13.33 14.02 -11.83
C ALA A 34 12.91 13.97 -10.34
N VAL A 35 13.54 14.81 -9.50
CA VAL A 35 13.17 14.90 -8.08
C VAL A 35 11.69 15.31 -7.92
N ALA A 36 11.24 16.34 -8.65
CA ALA A 36 9.87 16.79 -8.62
C ALA A 36 8.85 15.69 -9.02
N ARG A 37 9.16 14.90 -10.07
CA ARG A 37 8.32 13.77 -10.48
C ARG A 37 8.27 12.64 -9.44
N TYR A 38 9.37 12.40 -8.73
CA TYR A 38 9.39 11.42 -7.63
C TYR A 38 8.55 11.89 -6.46
N GLU A 39 8.69 13.15 -6.05
CA GLU A 39 7.93 13.72 -4.92
C GLU A 39 6.43 13.81 -5.21
N SER A 40 6.04 14.15 -6.45
CA SER A 40 4.63 14.20 -6.86
C SER A 40 4.00 12.82 -7.12
N GLY A 41 4.79 11.73 -7.04
CA GLY A 41 4.28 10.38 -7.31
C GLY A 41 4.03 10.07 -8.79
N VAL A 42 4.33 11.01 -9.72
CA VAL A 42 4.22 10.79 -11.17
C VAL A 42 5.12 9.65 -11.65
N SER A 43 6.26 9.44 -10.97
CA SER A 43 7.12 8.29 -11.20
C SER A 43 7.74 7.81 -9.90
N ASN A 44 7.98 6.50 -9.79
CA ASN A 44 8.61 5.92 -8.63
C ASN A 44 10.13 5.74 -8.88
N PRO A 45 11.00 6.18 -7.95
CA PRO A 45 12.42 5.90 -8.04
C PRO A 45 12.68 4.40 -7.85
N SER A 46 13.63 3.84 -8.59
CA SER A 46 14.16 2.50 -8.28
C SER A 46 14.81 2.50 -6.89
N THR A 47 14.95 1.33 -6.27
CA THR A 47 15.62 1.20 -4.95
C THR A 47 17.03 1.84 -4.96
N ALA A 48 17.78 1.64 -6.02
CA ALA A 48 19.12 2.27 -6.17
C ALA A 48 19.03 3.80 -6.25
N THR A 49 18.05 4.33 -6.99
CA THR A 49 17.81 5.77 -7.08
C THR A 49 17.38 6.35 -5.74
N LEU A 50 16.46 5.65 -5.03
CA LEU A 50 16.00 6.05 -3.70
C LEU A 50 17.18 6.12 -2.72
N GLN A 51 18.01 5.09 -2.66
CA GLN A 51 19.21 5.08 -1.80
C GLN A 51 20.17 6.22 -2.14
N ARG A 52 20.37 6.54 -3.42
CA ARG A 52 21.23 7.65 -3.85
C ARG A 52 20.67 9.01 -3.41
N LEU A 53 19.36 9.22 -3.58
CA LEU A 53 18.68 10.46 -3.16
C LEU A 53 18.72 10.64 -1.63
N THR A 54 18.42 9.60 -0.88
CA THR A 54 18.42 9.66 0.59
C THR A 54 19.83 9.88 1.14
N ARG A 55 20.86 9.24 0.58
CA ARG A 55 22.25 9.49 0.96
C ARG A 55 22.70 10.92 0.65
N ALA A 56 22.29 11.47 -0.50
CA ALA A 56 22.57 12.86 -0.86
C ALA A 56 21.93 13.86 0.11
N ALA A 57 20.81 13.48 0.74
CA ALA A 57 20.15 14.23 1.81
C ALA A 57 20.71 13.94 3.21
N GLY A 58 21.70 13.05 3.36
CA GLY A 58 22.30 12.69 4.65
C GLY A 58 21.58 11.59 5.41
N PHE A 59 20.71 10.82 4.75
CA PHE A 59 19.95 9.72 5.36
C PHE A 59 20.29 8.36 4.73
N GLU A 60 20.11 7.30 5.49
CA GLU A 60 20.20 5.92 5.00
C GLU A 60 18.83 5.26 5.04
N VAL A 61 18.43 4.64 3.92
CA VAL A 61 17.25 3.77 3.86
C VAL A 61 17.67 2.34 4.10
N ARG A 62 17.11 1.72 5.13
CA ARG A 62 17.25 0.29 5.41
C ARG A 62 15.97 -0.43 5.02
N VAL A 63 16.08 -1.42 4.15
CA VAL A 63 14.97 -2.29 3.76
C VAL A 63 15.11 -3.59 4.55
N GLN A 64 14.08 -3.91 5.32
CA GLN A 64 14.01 -5.17 6.06
C GLN A 64 12.99 -6.09 5.39
N LEU A 65 13.43 -7.29 5.03
CA LEU A 65 12.51 -8.35 4.61
C LEU A 65 11.91 -8.99 5.86
N VAL A 66 10.61 -8.84 6.01
CA VAL A 66 9.87 -9.51 7.08
C VAL A 66 9.16 -10.72 6.47
N PRO A 67 9.35 -11.93 6.99
CA PRO A 67 8.62 -13.09 6.51
C PRO A 67 7.11 -12.85 6.64
N VAL A 68 6.40 -12.95 5.53
CA VAL A 68 4.93 -12.99 5.56
C VAL A 68 4.57 -14.35 6.16
N LYS A 69 3.81 -14.35 7.26
CA LYS A 69 3.27 -15.61 7.79
C LYS A 69 2.52 -16.28 6.65
N ALA A 70 2.95 -17.50 6.29
CA ALA A 70 2.21 -18.31 5.33
C ALA A 70 0.81 -18.49 5.92
N SER A 71 -0.15 -17.76 5.39
CA SER A 71 -1.52 -17.92 5.83
C SER A 71 -1.99 -19.29 5.41
N ASN A 72 -2.58 -20.01 6.33
CA ASN A 72 -3.37 -21.19 6.02
C ASN A 72 -4.71 -20.73 5.38
N LEU A 73 -4.63 -20.02 4.24
CA LEU A 73 -5.80 -19.63 3.45
C LEU A 73 -6.51 -20.88 2.91
N ARG A 74 -6.97 -21.74 3.80
CA ARG A 74 -7.71 -22.98 3.51
C ARG A 74 -9.22 -22.81 3.59
N SER A 75 -9.70 -21.64 4.04
CA SER A 75 -11.12 -21.40 4.14
C SER A 75 -11.77 -21.33 2.76
N LYS A 76 -13.08 -21.57 2.71
CA LYS A 76 -13.88 -21.44 1.48
C LYS A 76 -13.74 -20.03 0.89
N ARG A 77 -13.69 -18.99 1.75
CA ARG A 77 -13.52 -17.59 1.35
C ARG A 77 -12.16 -17.33 0.74
N ALA A 78 -11.12 -17.81 1.37
CA ALA A 78 -9.78 -17.68 0.83
C ALA A 78 -9.61 -18.36 -0.55
N THR A 79 -10.23 -19.52 -0.73
CA THR A 79 -10.25 -20.21 -2.02
C THR A 79 -11.01 -19.42 -3.07
N LYS A 80 -12.14 -18.82 -2.70
CA LYS A 80 -12.95 -17.96 -3.57
C LYS A 80 -12.19 -16.70 -4.00
N LEU A 81 -11.54 -16.03 -3.06
CA LEU A 81 -10.70 -14.86 -3.32
C LEU A 81 -9.58 -15.16 -4.33
N ARG A 82 -8.87 -16.27 -4.15
CA ARG A 82 -7.82 -16.70 -5.11
C ARG A 82 -8.38 -16.96 -6.50
N ARG A 83 -9.53 -17.61 -6.58
CA ARG A 83 -10.17 -17.94 -7.85
C ARG A 83 -10.59 -16.68 -8.62
N GLN A 84 -11.02 -15.65 -7.91
CA GLN A 84 -11.50 -14.39 -8.50
C GLN A 84 -10.45 -13.27 -8.44
N ARG A 85 -9.19 -13.59 -8.12
CA ARG A 85 -8.10 -12.62 -7.99
C ARG A 85 -7.98 -11.65 -9.18
N GLY A 86 -8.13 -12.17 -10.40
CA GLY A 86 -8.04 -11.34 -11.61
C GLY A 86 -9.13 -10.26 -11.66
N GLU A 87 -10.37 -10.63 -11.38
CA GLU A 87 -11.50 -9.69 -11.37
C GLU A 87 -11.41 -8.70 -10.22
N ILE A 88 -10.98 -9.15 -9.04
CA ILE A 88 -10.73 -8.29 -7.88
C ILE A 88 -9.68 -7.24 -8.23
N ASN A 89 -8.54 -7.65 -8.79
CA ASN A 89 -7.48 -6.73 -9.19
C ASN A 89 -7.94 -5.72 -10.24
N ASN A 90 -8.75 -6.13 -11.22
CA ASN A 90 -9.32 -5.22 -12.22
C ASN A 90 -10.23 -4.17 -11.59
N LEU A 91 -11.09 -4.56 -10.65
CA LEU A 91 -11.96 -3.62 -9.92
C LEU A 91 -11.15 -2.65 -9.07
N LEU A 92 -10.13 -3.13 -8.36
CA LEU A 92 -9.21 -2.28 -7.58
C LEU A 92 -8.49 -1.27 -8.47
N PHE A 93 -7.90 -1.76 -9.56
CA PHE A 93 -7.19 -0.90 -10.51
C PHE A 93 -8.09 0.17 -11.13
N SER A 94 -9.36 -0.15 -11.41
CA SER A 94 -10.32 0.80 -11.98
C SER A 94 -10.60 2.03 -11.11
N VAL A 95 -10.32 1.95 -9.80
CA VAL A 95 -10.46 3.05 -8.85
C VAL A 95 -9.11 3.61 -8.37
N GLY A 96 -8.00 3.16 -8.95
CA GLY A 96 -6.66 3.58 -8.54
C GLY A 96 -6.14 2.93 -7.26
N ALA A 97 -6.80 1.86 -6.78
CA ALA A 97 -6.31 1.08 -5.65
C ALA A 97 -5.36 -0.03 -6.11
N SER A 98 -4.39 -0.38 -5.28
CA SER A 98 -3.38 -1.37 -5.61
C SER A 98 -2.97 -2.19 -4.39
N ASN A 99 -2.17 -3.23 -4.62
CA ASN A 99 -1.52 -4.01 -3.59
C ASN A 99 -2.48 -4.62 -2.55
N PRO A 100 -3.52 -5.37 -2.99
CA PRO A 100 -4.51 -5.94 -2.08
C PRO A 100 -3.90 -6.99 -1.18
N ARG A 101 -4.22 -6.90 0.10
CA ARG A 101 -3.84 -7.87 1.14
C ARG A 101 -5.07 -8.25 1.93
N ILE A 102 -5.25 -9.53 2.16
CA ILE A 102 -6.30 -10.05 3.04
C ILE A 102 -5.79 -9.93 4.47
N PHE A 103 -6.61 -9.44 5.39
CA PHE A 103 -6.29 -9.42 6.82
C PHE A 103 -7.50 -9.88 7.65
N GLY A 104 -7.42 -9.80 8.97
CA GLY A 104 -8.52 -10.21 9.85
C GLY A 104 -8.74 -11.73 9.89
N SER A 105 -9.97 -12.13 10.16
CA SER A 105 -10.34 -13.53 10.40
C SER A 105 -10.02 -14.46 9.23
N VAL A 106 -10.22 -14.00 8.00
CA VAL A 106 -9.93 -14.78 6.78
C VAL A 106 -8.43 -15.04 6.63
N ALA A 107 -7.59 -14.04 6.94
CA ALA A 107 -6.14 -14.18 6.88
C ALA A 107 -5.62 -15.17 7.95
N ARG A 108 -6.23 -15.17 9.12
CA ARG A 108 -5.90 -16.08 10.22
C ARG A 108 -6.48 -17.49 10.03
N GLY A 109 -7.45 -17.66 9.12
CA GLY A 109 -8.17 -18.93 8.94
C GLY A 109 -9.17 -19.21 10.06
N GLU A 110 -9.67 -18.17 10.71
CA GLU A 110 -10.64 -18.18 11.82
C GLU A 110 -12.03 -17.70 11.38
N ASP A 111 -12.24 -17.55 10.08
CA ASP A 111 -13.48 -17.02 9.52
C ASP A 111 -14.66 -17.98 9.74
N THR A 112 -15.78 -17.39 10.14
CA THR A 112 -17.08 -18.05 10.33
C THR A 112 -18.05 -17.61 9.24
N GLU A 113 -19.25 -18.17 9.19
CA GLU A 113 -20.28 -17.79 8.21
C GLU A 113 -20.67 -16.30 8.30
N SER A 114 -20.55 -15.70 9.49
CA SER A 114 -20.84 -14.29 9.73
C SER A 114 -19.64 -13.36 9.55
N SER A 115 -18.44 -13.88 9.24
CA SER A 115 -17.25 -13.06 9.06
C SER A 115 -17.29 -12.28 7.75
N ASP A 116 -16.79 -11.05 7.78
CA ASP A 116 -16.56 -10.23 6.59
C ASP A 116 -15.21 -10.57 5.96
N ILE A 117 -15.02 -10.18 4.71
CA ILE A 117 -13.73 -10.24 4.02
C ILE A 117 -13.08 -8.86 4.14
N ASP A 118 -11.97 -8.79 4.87
CA ASP A 118 -11.21 -7.56 5.08
C ASP A 118 -10.05 -7.47 4.09
N LEU A 119 -10.05 -6.42 3.27
CA LEU A 119 -8.98 -6.12 2.31
C LEU A 119 -8.28 -4.82 2.66
N LEU A 120 -6.97 -4.89 2.82
CA LEU A 120 -6.10 -3.73 2.96
C LEU A 120 -5.53 -3.36 1.59
N VAL A 121 -5.57 -2.08 1.22
CA VAL A 121 -5.12 -1.60 -0.09
C VAL A 121 -4.29 -0.33 0.02
N ASP A 122 -3.41 -0.12 -0.95
CA ASP A 122 -2.76 1.16 -1.17
C ASP A 122 -3.71 1.99 -2.05
N PHE A 123 -4.12 3.18 -1.56
CA PHE A 123 -5.04 4.08 -2.25
C PHE A 123 -4.74 5.52 -1.87
N ASP A 124 -4.76 6.42 -2.85
CA ASP A 124 -4.57 7.85 -2.60
C ASP A 124 -5.88 8.47 -2.10
N VAL A 125 -5.95 8.70 -0.79
CA VAL A 125 -7.14 9.26 -0.13
C VAL A 125 -7.42 10.73 -0.47
N ALA A 126 -6.47 11.43 -1.11
CA ALA A 126 -6.70 12.78 -1.59
C ALA A 126 -7.79 12.83 -2.70
N GLN A 127 -8.06 11.71 -3.35
CA GLN A 127 -9.15 11.55 -4.31
C GLN A 127 -10.54 11.40 -3.65
N GLY A 128 -10.60 11.39 -2.31
CA GLY A 128 -11.81 11.11 -1.55
C GLY A 128 -12.07 9.60 -1.38
N LEU A 129 -13.00 9.25 -0.49
CA LEU A 129 -13.30 7.84 -0.17
C LEU A 129 -14.49 7.25 -0.93
N LEU A 130 -15.18 8.05 -1.74
CA LEU A 130 -16.34 7.59 -2.50
C LEU A 130 -16.02 6.39 -3.42
N PRO A 131 -14.88 6.36 -4.15
CA PRO A 131 -14.49 5.21 -4.96
C PRO A 131 -14.35 3.91 -4.16
N ILE A 132 -13.87 4.00 -2.92
CA ILE A 132 -13.72 2.82 -2.01
C ILE A 132 -15.08 2.31 -1.56
N ILE A 133 -16.04 3.20 -1.27
CA ILE A 133 -17.42 2.81 -0.90
C ILE A 133 -18.10 2.06 -2.05
N GLU A 134 -17.96 2.56 -3.28
CA GLU A 134 -18.47 1.87 -4.46
C GLU A 134 -17.77 0.53 -4.71
N LEU A 135 -16.46 0.48 -4.49
CA LEU A 135 -15.66 -0.73 -4.62
C LEU A 135 -16.11 -1.83 -3.65
N ASN A 136 -16.41 -1.48 -2.38
CA ASN A 136 -16.98 -2.41 -1.40
C ASN A 136 -18.25 -3.08 -1.93
N SER A 137 -19.15 -2.30 -2.52
CA SER A 137 -20.40 -2.81 -3.08
C SER A 137 -20.15 -3.73 -4.29
N LYS A 138 -19.23 -3.37 -5.18
CA LYS A 138 -18.87 -4.16 -6.37
C LYS A 138 -18.22 -5.48 -5.98
N LEU A 139 -17.27 -5.45 -5.04
CA LEU A 139 -16.58 -6.64 -4.54
C LEU A 139 -17.54 -7.56 -3.77
N SER A 140 -18.44 -6.99 -2.95
CA SER A 140 -19.43 -7.78 -2.24
C SER A 140 -20.40 -8.50 -3.20
N LYS A 141 -20.81 -7.86 -4.29
CA LYS A 141 -21.61 -8.51 -5.35
C LYS A 141 -20.82 -9.61 -6.07
N LEU A 142 -19.58 -9.35 -6.42
CA LEU A 142 -18.72 -10.31 -7.10
C LEU A 142 -18.48 -11.55 -6.24
N LEU A 143 -18.22 -11.35 -4.96
CA LEU A 143 -17.90 -12.41 -4.02
C LEU A 143 -19.16 -13.03 -3.36
N GLY A 144 -20.34 -12.39 -3.48
CA GLY A 144 -21.55 -12.83 -2.79
C GLY A 144 -21.40 -12.86 -1.27
N GLU A 145 -20.50 -12.03 -0.72
CA GLU A 145 -20.16 -11.93 0.68
C GLU A 145 -19.84 -10.48 1.01
N ARG A 146 -19.94 -10.12 2.27
CA ARG A 146 -19.57 -8.77 2.70
C ARG A 146 -18.08 -8.56 2.60
N VAL A 147 -17.68 -7.48 1.94
CA VAL A 147 -16.28 -7.08 1.76
C VAL A 147 -16.09 -5.67 2.29
N GLU A 148 -15.06 -5.50 3.10
CA GLU A 148 -14.60 -4.20 3.56
C GLU A 148 -13.19 -3.92 3.01
N VAL A 149 -13.06 -2.84 2.24
CA VAL A 149 -11.77 -2.38 1.72
C VAL A 149 -11.30 -1.20 2.55
N SER A 150 -10.16 -1.34 3.16
CA SER A 150 -9.53 -0.33 4.01
C SER A 150 -8.26 0.20 3.37
N PRO A 151 -8.22 1.47 2.92
CA PRO A 151 -6.97 2.11 2.55
C PRO A 151 -6.01 2.19 3.74
N ILE A 152 -4.72 1.94 3.49
CA ILE A 152 -3.67 1.96 4.53
C ILE A 152 -3.66 3.32 5.25
N ASP A 153 -3.82 4.41 4.51
CA ASP A 153 -3.65 5.77 5.00
C ASP A 153 -4.80 6.25 5.90
N VAL A 154 -5.95 5.56 5.95
CA VAL A 154 -7.07 5.92 6.84
C VAL A 154 -7.08 5.16 8.15
N LEU A 155 -6.28 4.09 8.26
CA LEU A 155 -6.23 3.30 9.47
C LEU A 155 -5.43 3.99 10.58
N LYS A 156 -5.93 3.89 11.81
CA LYS A 156 -5.16 4.34 12.98
C LYS A 156 -3.85 3.53 13.08
N PRO A 157 -2.74 4.13 13.52
CA PRO A 157 -1.44 3.47 13.55
C PRO A 157 -1.44 2.10 14.25
N SER A 158 -2.14 1.96 15.36
CA SER A 158 -2.24 0.69 16.09
C SER A 158 -3.01 -0.39 15.34
N VAL A 159 -4.08 0.01 14.62
CA VAL A 159 -4.88 -0.92 13.80
C VAL A 159 -4.09 -1.34 12.57
N LEU A 160 -3.38 -0.39 11.95
CA LEU A 160 -2.55 -0.65 10.79
C LEU A 160 -1.40 -1.62 11.13
N GLU A 161 -0.72 -1.43 12.25
CA GLU A 161 0.35 -2.32 12.70
C GLU A 161 -0.16 -3.74 12.90
N SER A 162 -1.32 -3.89 13.56
CA SER A 162 -1.97 -5.19 13.74
C SER A 162 -2.37 -5.81 12.39
N ALA A 163 -3.05 -5.06 11.53
CA ALA A 163 -3.48 -5.54 10.23
C ALA A 163 -2.28 -5.99 9.37
N LEU A 164 -1.20 -5.22 9.32
CA LEU A 164 0.00 -5.56 8.55
C LEU A 164 0.75 -6.77 9.10
N SER A 165 0.68 -7.02 10.41
CA SER A 165 1.35 -8.18 11.02
C SER A 165 0.74 -9.52 10.58
N GLU A 166 -0.52 -9.51 10.17
CA GLU A 166 -1.28 -10.69 9.75
C GLU A 166 -1.66 -10.67 8.26
N ALA A 167 -1.50 -9.52 7.59
CA ALA A 167 -1.91 -9.34 6.21
C ALA A 167 -1.19 -10.27 5.24
N VAL A 168 -1.95 -10.85 4.33
CA VAL A 168 -1.47 -11.80 3.32
C VAL A 168 -1.79 -11.26 1.95
N PRO A 169 -0.82 -11.21 1.02
CA PRO A 169 -1.10 -10.82 -0.36
C PRO A 169 -2.19 -11.67 -1.00
N LEU A 170 -3.10 -11.01 -1.72
CA LEU A 170 -4.13 -11.67 -2.50
C LEU A 170 -3.57 -12.22 -3.80
#